data_f3835ce9b960325dbb4a76e11dfae6c4
#
_entry.id   f3835ce9b960325dbb4a76e11dfae6c4
#
_cell.length_a   1.000
_cell.length_b   1.000
_cell.length_c   1.000
_cell.angle_alpha   90.00
_cell.angle_beta   90.00
_cell.angle_gamma   90.00
#
_symmetry.space_group_name_H-M   'P 1'
#
loop_
_entity.id
_entity.type
_entity.pdbx_description
1 polymer ?
#
loop_
_entity_poly.entity_id
_entity_poly.type
_entity_poly.pdbx_seq_one_letter_code
_entity_poly.pdbx_strand_id
1 'polypeptide(L)'
;RQVVQTWRKRWEKELYCRACLDLSACQEEGRAFRTWSARLEGQVTFQNEETLSVVMDAWEDWGDGRPLQVRTADIWTLPDGRPLAKGRCWPERGERRKLFAQLAEQGEERRKNGGCFLDADFAKKLPKALSWHRCARTQEGMEYYIPQGVLAVPVEGVVTFQAPVPKPKVKRRRKKTLPPTK
;
A
#
# COMPACT_ATOMS: atom_id res chain seq x y z
N ARG A 1 9.07 17.26 0.58
CA ARG A 1 10.35 17.06 -0.15
C ARG A 1 11.41 16.32 0.66
N GLN A 2 11.72 16.72 1.91
CA GLN A 2 12.77 16.08 2.73
C GLN A 2 12.50 14.59 3.01
N VAL A 3 11.27 14.20 3.34
CA VAL A 3 10.90 12.80 3.64
C VAL A 3 11.18 11.91 2.43
N VAL A 4 10.73 12.31 1.24
CA VAL A 4 10.93 11.57 -0.01
C VAL A 4 12.42 11.45 -0.36
N GLN A 5 13.20 12.52 -0.18
CA GLN A 5 14.64 12.50 -0.43
C GLN A 5 15.41 11.61 0.56
N THR A 6 15.02 11.62 1.84
CA THR A 6 15.63 10.75 2.86
C THR A 6 15.34 9.29 2.57
N TRP A 7 14.09 8.97 2.23
CA TRP A 7 13.69 7.62 1.87
C TRP A 7 14.44 7.13 0.62
N ARG A 8 14.51 7.96 -0.44
CA ARG A 8 15.25 7.66 -1.66
C ARG A 8 16.72 7.35 -1.39
N LYS A 9 17.42 8.23 -0.64
CA LYS A 9 18.84 8.04 -0.31
C LYS A 9 19.09 6.75 0.47
N ARG A 10 18.20 6.42 1.42
CA ARG A 10 18.31 5.18 2.18
C ARG A 10 18.14 3.96 1.28
N TRP A 11 17.12 3.98 0.43
CA TRP A 11 16.83 2.90 -0.51
C TRP A 11 17.98 2.70 -1.53
N GLU A 12 18.50 3.79 -2.14
CA GLU A 12 19.65 3.74 -3.03
C GLU A 12 20.88 3.12 -2.34
N LYS A 13 21.16 3.51 -1.08
CA LYS A 13 22.27 2.95 -0.31
C LYS A 13 22.08 1.46 -0.02
N GLU A 14 20.89 1.04 0.36
CA GLU A 14 20.59 -0.37 0.64
C GLU A 14 20.74 -1.22 -0.62
N LEU A 15 20.24 -0.75 -1.76
CA LEU A 15 20.42 -1.43 -3.06
C LEU A 15 21.89 -1.56 -3.44
N TYR A 16 22.64 -0.47 -3.36
CA TYR A 16 24.06 -0.46 -3.67
C TYR A 16 24.84 -1.46 -2.80
N CYS A 17 24.62 -1.46 -1.50
CA CYS A 17 25.27 -2.41 -0.60
C CYS A 17 24.95 -3.86 -0.96
N ARG A 18 23.68 -4.18 -1.27
CA ARG A 18 23.27 -5.52 -1.68
C ARG A 18 23.90 -5.93 -3.01
N ALA A 19 23.94 -5.03 -3.98
CA ALA A 19 24.58 -5.30 -5.27
C ALA A 19 26.10 -5.55 -5.14
N CYS A 20 26.78 -4.81 -4.25
CA CYS A 20 28.20 -5.05 -3.96
C CYS A 20 28.43 -6.43 -3.32
N LEU A 21 27.56 -6.85 -2.38
CA LEU A 21 27.65 -8.18 -1.78
C LEU A 21 27.42 -9.30 -2.82
N ASP A 22 26.45 -9.13 -3.72
CA ASP A 22 26.21 -10.09 -4.80
C ASP A 22 27.38 -10.13 -5.78
N LEU A 23 27.97 -8.98 -6.13
CA LEU A 23 29.18 -8.93 -6.95
C LEU A 23 30.33 -9.71 -6.33
N SER A 24 30.57 -9.53 -5.03
CA SER A 24 31.63 -10.28 -4.32
C SER A 24 31.35 -11.78 -4.32
N ALA A 25 30.11 -12.19 -4.05
CA ALA A 25 29.70 -13.58 -4.12
C ALA A 25 29.85 -14.17 -5.54
N CYS A 26 29.49 -13.41 -6.58
CA CYS A 26 29.71 -13.82 -7.97
C CYS A 26 31.19 -14.06 -8.28
N GLN A 27 32.08 -13.18 -7.78
CA GLN A 27 33.53 -13.36 -7.96
C GLN A 27 34.07 -14.61 -7.26
N GLU A 28 33.63 -14.86 -6.03
CA GLU A 28 34.02 -16.05 -5.26
C GLU A 28 33.54 -17.36 -5.91
N GLU A 29 32.31 -17.35 -6.45
CA GLU A 29 31.65 -18.50 -7.08
C GLU A 29 32.04 -18.69 -8.55
N GLY A 30 32.78 -17.74 -9.16
CA GLY A 30 33.12 -17.78 -10.57
C GLY A 30 31.96 -17.61 -11.54
N ARG A 31 30.83 -17.02 -11.08
CA ARG A 31 29.65 -16.74 -11.91
C ARG A 31 29.63 -15.29 -12.40
N ALA A 32 29.00 -15.06 -13.54
CA ALA A 32 28.84 -13.72 -14.07
C ALA A 32 27.90 -12.88 -13.19
N PHE A 33 28.34 -11.67 -12.83
CA PHE A 33 27.48 -10.67 -12.18
C PHE A 33 26.47 -10.12 -13.20
N ARG A 34 25.20 -10.02 -12.79
CA ARG A 34 24.16 -9.39 -13.57
C ARG A 34 23.89 -8.00 -13.04
N THR A 35 23.79 -7.02 -13.93
CA THR A 35 23.54 -5.63 -13.53
C THR A 35 22.19 -5.50 -12.84
N TRP A 36 22.20 -4.92 -11.64
CA TRP A 36 20.99 -4.56 -10.93
C TRP A 36 20.46 -3.24 -11.47
N SER A 37 19.16 -3.13 -11.56
CA SER A 37 18.47 -1.89 -11.90
C SER A 37 17.37 -1.58 -10.90
N ALA A 38 17.11 -0.30 -10.73
CA ALA A 38 16.07 0.15 -9.82
C ALA A 38 15.38 1.41 -10.35
N ARG A 39 14.07 1.49 -10.14
CA ARG A 39 13.24 2.61 -10.57
C ARG A 39 12.34 3.02 -9.41
N LEU A 40 12.22 4.33 -9.18
CA LEU A 40 11.34 4.91 -8.20
C LEU A 40 10.43 5.93 -8.86
N GLU A 41 9.11 5.78 -8.67
CA GLU A 41 8.11 6.72 -9.13
C GLU A 41 7.25 7.20 -7.96
N GLY A 42 6.97 8.48 -7.91
CA GLY A 42 6.07 9.11 -6.96
C GLY A 42 4.89 9.75 -7.68
N GLN A 43 3.69 9.48 -7.21
CA GLN A 43 2.46 10.04 -7.75
C GLN A 43 1.60 10.66 -6.65
N VAL A 44 1.13 11.89 -6.86
CA VAL A 44 0.05 12.47 -6.05
C VAL A 44 -1.26 11.87 -6.54
N THR A 45 -1.90 11.04 -5.71
CA THR A 45 -3.16 10.35 -6.06
C THR A 45 -4.40 11.14 -5.66
N PHE A 46 -4.24 12.05 -4.68
CA PHE A 46 -5.29 12.94 -4.23
C PHE A 46 -4.71 14.19 -3.57
N GLN A 47 -5.30 15.33 -3.86
CA GLN A 47 -5.00 16.58 -3.18
C GLN A 47 -6.24 17.48 -3.11
N ASN A 48 -6.49 18.02 -1.92
CA ASN A 48 -7.43 19.13 -1.72
C ASN A 48 -6.86 20.05 -0.61
N GLU A 49 -7.66 20.99 -0.09
CA GLU A 49 -7.22 21.91 0.98
C GLU A 49 -6.86 21.22 2.30
N GLU A 50 -7.46 20.06 2.58
CA GLU A 50 -7.29 19.34 3.86
C GLU A 50 -6.37 18.13 3.77
N THR A 51 -6.17 17.54 2.60
CA THR A 51 -5.56 16.21 2.47
C THR A 51 -4.64 16.14 1.26
N LEU A 52 -3.46 15.54 1.45
CA LEU A 52 -2.54 15.13 0.40
C LEU A 52 -2.31 13.63 0.49
N SER A 53 -2.46 12.91 -0.61
CA SER A 53 -2.13 11.48 -0.72
C SER A 53 -1.09 11.26 -1.81
N VAL A 54 -0.04 10.53 -1.47
CA VAL A 54 1.06 10.21 -2.38
C VAL A 54 1.31 8.72 -2.36
N VAL A 55 1.46 8.13 -3.51
CA VAL A 55 1.92 6.75 -3.71
C VAL A 55 3.33 6.79 -4.25
N MET A 56 4.17 5.91 -3.76
CA MET A 56 5.53 5.69 -4.25
C MET A 56 5.69 4.23 -4.64
N ASP A 57 6.00 3.98 -5.90
CA ASP A 57 6.32 2.67 -6.43
C ASP A 57 7.83 2.57 -6.68
N ALA A 58 8.42 1.52 -6.16
CA ALA A 58 9.80 1.14 -6.41
C ALA A 58 9.83 -0.21 -7.12
N TRP A 59 10.67 -0.33 -8.13
CA TRP A 59 10.96 -1.58 -8.83
C TRP A 59 12.45 -1.87 -8.68
N GLU A 60 12.76 -3.08 -8.26
CA GLU A 60 14.12 -3.59 -8.13
C GLU A 60 14.27 -4.84 -9.02
N ASP A 61 15.16 -4.81 -9.99
CA ASP A 61 15.53 -5.96 -10.81
C ASP A 61 16.98 -6.34 -10.48
N TRP A 62 17.16 -7.56 -10.00
CA TRP A 62 18.46 -8.10 -9.60
C TRP A 62 19.16 -8.83 -10.76
N GLY A 63 18.78 -8.50 -11.99
CA GLY A 63 19.33 -9.06 -13.21
C GLY A 63 18.76 -10.42 -13.59
N ASP A 64 17.69 -10.86 -12.93
CA ASP A 64 16.97 -12.11 -13.25
C ASP A 64 15.74 -11.89 -14.13
N GLY A 65 15.44 -10.63 -14.49
CA GLY A 65 14.28 -10.25 -15.30
C GLY A 65 12.95 -10.38 -14.55
N ARG A 66 12.99 -10.48 -13.21
CA ARG A 66 11.81 -10.60 -12.34
C ARG A 66 11.79 -9.45 -11.34
N PRO A 67 11.37 -8.25 -11.76
CA PRO A 67 11.41 -7.10 -10.89
C PRO A 67 10.51 -7.29 -9.66
N LEU A 68 11.07 -6.97 -8.50
CA LEU A 68 10.31 -6.83 -7.27
C LEU A 68 9.65 -5.46 -7.25
N GLN A 69 8.34 -5.40 -7.17
CA GLN A 69 7.59 -4.16 -7.00
C GLN A 69 7.23 -3.93 -5.53
N VAL A 70 7.61 -2.79 -4.99
CA VAL A 70 7.26 -2.36 -3.64
C VAL A 70 6.48 -1.05 -3.73
N ARG A 71 5.26 -1.04 -3.21
CA ARG A 71 4.42 0.16 -3.11
C ARG A 71 4.36 0.63 -1.67
N THR A 72 4.52 1.93 -1.47
CA THR A 72 4.20 2.64 -0.23
C THR A 72 3.21 3.76 -0.52
N ALA A 73 2.37 4.08 0.45
CA ALA A 73 1.42 5.17 0.34
C ALA A 73 1.36 5.95 1.66
N ASP A 74 1.37 7.26 1.52
CA ASP A 74 1.24 8.17 2.65
C ASP A 74 0.11 9.16 2.41
N ILE A 75 -0.70 9.37 3.45
CA ILE A 75 -1.80 10.34 3.43
C ILE A 75 -1.57 11.33 4.58
N TRP A 76 -1.52 12.60 4.27
CA TRP A 76 -1.33 13.67 5.25
C TRP A 76 -2.51 14.63 5.31
N THR A 77 -2.74 15.18 6.50
CA THR A 77 -3.62 16.34 6.67
C THR A 77 -2.86 17.64 6.38
N LEU A 78 -3.50 18.54 5.66
CA LEU A 78 -3.02 19.90 5.41
C LEU A 78 -3.83 20.89 6.28
N PRO A 79 -3.25 21.98 6.75
CA PRO A 79 -1.88 22.47 6.60
C PRO A 79 -0.86 21.85 7.58
N ASP A 80 -1.30 21.01 8.54
CA ASP A 80 -0.45 20.52 9.65
C ASP A 80 0.67 19.57 9.22
N GLY A 81 0.58 18.98 8.02
CA GLY A 81 1.53 17.98 7.51
C GLY A 81 1.60 16.70 8.36
N ARG A 82 0.55 16.39 9.12
CA ARG A 82 0.48 15.20 9.98
C ARG A 82 -0.08 14.01 9.22
N PRO A 83 0.40 12.78 9.49
CA PRO A 83 -0.21 11.58 8.93
C PRO A 83 -1.71 11.52 9.23
N LEU A 84 -2.51 11.13 8.25
CA LEU A 84 -3.95 10.99 8.41
C LEU A 84 -4.27 9.93 9.45
N ALA A 85 -5.17 10.25 10.38
CA ALA A 85 -5.57 9.30 11.42
C ALA A 85 -6.21 8.04 10.81
N LYS A 86 -5.86 6.86 11.34
CA LYS A 86 -6.34 5.54 10.89
C LYS A 86 -7.85 5.49 10.63
N GLY A 87 -8.66 6.08 11.50
CA GLY A 87 -10.13 6.07 11.37
C GLY A 87 -10.68 6.84 10.17
N ARG A 88 -9.84 7.62 9.46
CA ARG A 88 -10.21 8.36 8.24
C ARG A 88 -9.84 7.62 6.95
N CYS A 89 -8.99 6.61 7.02
CA CYS A 89 -8.56 5.80 5.87
C CYS A 89 -8.87 4.31 6.01
N TRP A 90 -9.26 3.86 7.20
CA TRP A 90 -9.55 2.46 7.48
C TRP A 90 -10.88 2.30 8.21
N PRO A 91 -11.80 1.47 7.74
CA PRO A 91 -13.11 1.31 8.36
C PRO A 91 -12.99 0.69 9.75
N GLU A 92 -13.97 0.98 10.60
CA GLU A 92 -14.07 0.37 11.92
C GLU A 92 -14.36 -1.12 11.85
N ARG A 93 -14.12 -1.82 12.97
CA ARG A 93 -14.20 -3.29 13.04
C ARG A 93 -15.50 -3.85 12.46
N GLY A 94 -16.64 -3.20 12.72
CA GLY A 94 -17.96 -3.64 12.24
C GLY A 94 -18.15 -3.51 10.71
N GLU A 95 -17.48 -2.54 10.09
CA GLU A 95 -17.60 -2.27 8.65
C GLU A 95 -16.52 -2.98 7.81
N ARG A 96 -15.46 -3.47 8.45
CA ARG A 96 -14.37 -4.18 7.73
C ARG A 96 -14.86 -5.40 6.99
N ARG A 97 -15.86 -6.11 7.54
CA ARG A 97 -16.42 -7.28 6.88
C ARG A 97 -17.05 -6.91 5.53
N LYS A 98 -17.72 -5.75 5.45
CA LYS A 98 -18.30 -5.24 4.19
C LYS A 98 -17.21 -4.86 3.21
N LEU A 99 -16.17 -4.15 3.69
CA LEU A 99 -15.01 -3.83 2.86
C LEU A 99 -14.39 -5.11 2.28
N PHE A 100 -14.06 -6.09 3.11
CA PHE A 100 -13.42 -7.33 2.63
C PHE A 100 -14.31 -8.10 1.65
N ALA A 101 -15.62 -8.13 1.85
CA ALA A 101 -16.55 -8.75 0.90
C ALA A 101 -16.54 -8.02 -0.44
N GLN A 102 -16.59 -6.68 -0.45
CA GLN A 102 -16.53 -5.87 -1.65
C GLN A 102 -15.21 -6.07 -2.42
N LEU A 103 -14.07 -6.09 -1.72
CA LEU A 103 -12.77 -6.30 -2.36
C LEU A 103 -12.61 -7.75 -2.87
N ALA A 104 -13.17 -8.73 -2.16
CA ALA A 104 -13.19 -10.11 -2.60
C ALA A 104 -14.03 -10.27 -3.89
N GLU A 105 -15.17 -9.60 -3.99
CA GLU A 105 -16.02 -9.59 -5.19
C GLU A 105 -15.26 -9.00 -6.40
N GLN A 106 -14.59 -7.86 -6.23
CA GLN A 106 -13.74 -7.27 -7.27
C GLN A 106 -12.64 -8.23 -7.74
N GLY A 107 -12.00 -8.95 -6.81
CA GLY A 107 -10.98 -9.93 -7.16
C GLY A 107 -11.54 -11.12 -7.91
N GLU A 108 -12.70 -11.65 -7.51
CA GLU A 108 -13.36 -12.75 -8.22
C GLU A 108 -13.79 -12.34 -9.63
N GLU A 109 -14.31 -11.11 -9.80
CA GLU A 109 -14.66 -10.58 -11.10
C GLU A 109 -13.43 -10.46 -12.01
N ARG A 110 -12.32 -9.92 -11.53
CA ARG A 110 -11.06 -9.86 -12.29
C ARG A 110 -10.56 -11.23 -12.67
N ARG A 111 -10.62 -12.21 -11.76
CA ARG A 111 -10.21 -13.59 -12.01
C ARG A 111 -11.06 -14.24 -13.11
N LYS A 112 -12.38 -14.07 -13.07
CA LYS A 112 -13.29 -14.58 -14.10
C LYS A 112 -13.02 -13.99 -15.49
N ASN A 113 -12.65 -12.71 -15.51
CA ASN A 113 -12.37 -11.98 -16.76
C ASN A 113 -10.92 -12.20 -17.27
N GLY A 114 -10.13 -13.06 -16.62
CA GLY A 114 -8.74 -13.30 -16.99
C GLY A 114 -7.80 -12.11 -16.73
N GLY A 115 -8.26 -11.11 -15.94
CA GLY A 115 -7.52 -9.86 -15.71
C GLY A 115 -6.51 -9.90 -14.56
N CYS A 116 -6.45 -10.99 -13.79
CA CYS A 116 -5.48 -11.14 -12.71
C CYS A 116 -5.40 -12.58 -12.21
N PHE A 117 -4.17 -13.11 -12.06
CA PHE A 117 -3.91 -14.47 -11.55
C PHE A 117 -3.84 -14.46 -10.01
N LEU A 118 -5.01 -14.30 -9.38
CA LEU A 118 -5.14 -14.36 -7.92
C LEU A 118 -5.12 -15.82 -7.42
N ASP A 119 -4.61 -16.01 -6.20
CA ASP A 119 -4.67 -17.29 -5.51
C ASP A 119 -6.12 -17.81 -5.42
N ALA A 120 -6.31 -19.11 -5.49
CA ALA A 120 -7.65 -19.72 -5.42
C ALA A 120 -8.39 -19.38 -4.10
N ASP A 121 -7.65 -19.19 -3.02
CA ASP A 121 -8.16 -18.86 -1.67
C ASP A 121 -7.93 -17.41 -1.27
N PHE A 122 -7.67 -16.51 -2.26
CA PHE A 122 -7.32 -15.11 -1.98
C PHE A 122 -8.35 -14.41 -1.09
N ALA A 123 -9.65 -14.65 -1.27
CA ALA A 123 -10.72 -14.05 -0.48
C ALA A 123 -10.59 -14.39 1.03
N LYS A 124 -10.11 -15.58 1.37
CA LYS A 124 -9.84 -16.00 2.76
C LYS A 124 -8.58 -15.36 3.32
N LYS A 125 -7.58 -15.15 2.48
CA LYS A 125 -6.28 -14.53 2.85
C LYS A 125 -6.36 -13.00 2.90
N LEU A 126 -7.27 -12.38 2.15
CA LEU A 126 -7.43 -10.93 2.01
C LEU A 126 -7.45 -10.16 3.34
N PRO A 127 -8.21 -10.58 4.39
CA PRO A 127 -8.23 -9.88 5.67
C PRO A 127 -6.89 -9.83 6.41
N LYS A 128 -6.00 -10.80 6.16
CA LYS A 128 -4.65 -10.84 6.73
C LYS A 128 -3.64 -10.05 5.89
N ALA A 129 -3.84 -10.04 4.57
CA ALA A 129 -2.98 -9.34 3.62
C ALA A 129 -3.18 -7.83 3.65
N LEU A 130 -4.40 -7.36 3.91
CA LEU A 130 -4.72 -5.94 3.99
C LEU A 130 -4.31 -5.32 5.32
N SER A 131 -3.81 -4.08 5.23
CA SER A 131 -3.44 -3.27 6.38
C SER A 131 -3.86 -1.82 6.14
N TRP A 132 -4.13 -1.08 7.22
CA TRP A 132 -4.45 0.34 7.13
C TRP A 132 -3.29 1.21 6.61
N HIS A 133 -2.06 0.70 6.64
CA HIS A 133 -0.88 1.33 6.03
C HIS A 133 -0.78 1.08 4.52
N ARG A 134 -1.64 0.23 3.97
CA ARG A 134 -1.63 -0.17 2.57
C ARG A 134 -2.83 0.39 1.85
N CYS A 135 -3.01 1.71 1.98
CA CYS A 135 -4.07 2.41 1.29
C CYS A 135 -3.62 3.82 0.88
N ALA A 136 -4.17 4.29 -0.23
CA ALA A 136 -4.04 5.64 -0.74
C ALA A 136 -5.42 6.27 -0.91
N ARG A 137 -5.51 7.58 -0.79
CA ARG A 137 -6.68 8.34 -1.19
C ARG A 137 -6.61 8.61 -2.68
N THR A 138 -7.72 8.42 -3.39
CA THR A 138 -7.88 8.77 -4.80
C THR A 138 -9.08 9.70 -5.00
N GLN A 139 -9.29 10.19 -6.21
CA GLN A 139 -10.48 10.99 -6.55
C GLN A 139 -11.77 10.17 -6.39
N GLU A 140 -11.71 8.86 -6.66
CA GLU A 140 -12.85 7.95 -6.62
C GLU A 140 -13.13 7.37 -5.23
N GLY A 141 -12.15 7.45 -4.30
CA GLY A 141 -12.31 6.88 -2.96
C GLY A 141 -11.01 6.53 -2.27
N MET A 142 -10.92 5.30 -1.79
CA MET A 142 -9.72 4.70 -1.22
C MET A 142 -9.24 3.57 -2.11
N GLU A 143 -7.97 3.59 -2.47
CA GLU A 143 -7.28 2.47 -3.07
C GLU A 143 -6.59 1.67 -1.97
N TYR A 144 -6.86 0.38 -1.90
CA TYR A 144 -6.15 -0.57 -1.03
C TYR A 144 -5.23 -1.43 -1.88
N TYR A 145 -4.02 -1.69 -1.41
CA TYR A 145 -3.06 -2.48 -2.18
C TYR A 145 -2.48 -3.64 -1.37
N ILE A 146 -2.13 -4.68 -2.11
CA ILE A 146 -1.54 -5.90 -1.59
C ILE A 146 -0.17 -6.06 -2.25
N PRO A 147 0.89 -6.31 -1.46
CA PRO A 147 2.23 -6.49 -2.00
C PRO A 147 2.30 -7.63 -3.02
N GLN A 148 3.23 -7.49 -3.95
CA GLN A 148 3.57 -8.49 -4.94
C GLN A 148 3.77 -9.88 -4.31
N GLY A 149 3.21 -10.92 -4.93
CA GLY A 149 3.38 -12.31 -4.52
C GLY A 149 2.65 -12.73 -3.25
N VAL A 150 1.79 -11.86 -2.66
CA VAL A 150 1.05 -12.20 -1.41
C VAL A 150 -0.29 -12.87 -1.68
N LEU A 151 -1.06 -12.39 -2.65
CA LEU A 151 -2.36 -12.95 -3.04
C LEU A 151 -2.48 -13.24 -4.53
N ALA A 152 -1.44 -12.96 -5.29
CA ALA A 152 -1.36 -13.20 -6.72
C ALA A 152 0.04 -13.70 -7.09
N VAL A 153 0.18 -14.28 -8.27
CA VAL A 153 1.50 -14.65 -8.80
C VAL A 153 2.39 -13.40 -8.92
N PRO A 154 3.71 -13.51 -8.69
CA PRO A 154 4.60 -12.34 -8.64
C PRO A 154 4.58 -11.46 -9.91
N VAL A 155 4.27 -12.03 -11.08
CA VAL A 155 4.20 -11.29 -12.34
C VAL A 155 3.10 -10.22 -12.35
N GLU A 156 2.07 -10.37 -11.52
CA GLU A 156 0.99 -9.38 -11.36
C GLU A 156 1.44 -8.09 -10.66
N GLY A 157 2.61 -8.13 -10.01
CA GLY A 157 3.09 -6.99 -9.22
C GLY A 157 2.23 -6.71 -8.00
N VAL A 158 2.03 -5.43 -7.70
CA VAL A 158 1.14 -4.97 -6.62
C VAL A 158 -0.31 -5.00 -7.10
N VAL A 159 -1.17 -5.70 -6.38
CA VAL A 159 -2.60 -5.77 -6.68
C VAL A 159 -3.36 -4.68 -5.93
N THR A 160 -4.19 -3.91 -6.63
CA THR A 160 -4.96 -2.80 -6.06
C THR A 160 -6.46 -3.05 -6.12
N PHE A 161 -7.19 -2.49 -5.16
CA PHE A 161 -8.65 -2.56 -5.06
C PHE A 161 -9.21 -1.20 -4.68
N GLN A 162 -10.39 -0.85 -5.18
CA GLN A 162 -11.06 0.41 -4.90
C GLN A 162 -12.22 0.22 -3.92
N ALA A 163 -12.38 1.18 -3.01
CA ALA A 163 -13.53 1.23 -2.12
C ALA A 163 -13.91 2.68 -1.77
N PRO A 164 -15.15 2.93 -1.35
CA PRO A 164 -15.56 4.24 -0.86
C PRO A 164 -14.74 4.68 0.36
N VAL A 165 -14.62 5.98 0.56
CA VAL A 165 -14.00 6.53 1.76
C VAL A 165 -14.78 6.11 3.00
N PRO A 166 -14.10 5.59 4.04
CA PRO A 166 -14.76 5.26 5.30
C PRO A 166 -15.45 6.50 5.91
N LYS A 167 -16.71 6.36 6.30
CA LYS A 167 -17.43 7.44 6.98
C LYS A 167 -16.91 7.59 8.41
N PRO A 168 -16.45 8.78 8.82
CA PRO A 168 -16.04 9.00 10.21
C PRO A 168 -17.24 8.82 11.14
N LYS A 169 -17.05 8.14 12.28
CA LYS A 169 -18.07 8.13 13.32
C LYS A 169 -18.32 9.53 13.84
N VAL A 170 -19.54 9.98 13.73
CA VAL A 170 -20.04 11.10 14.52
C VAL A 170 -20.05 10.63 15.99
N LYS A 171 -19.09 11.09 16.78
CA LYS A 171 -19.13 10.87 18.23
C LYS A 171 -20.44 11.45 18.76
N ARG A 172 -21.44 10.62 19.03
CA ARG A 172 -22.62 11.06 19.77
C ARG A 172 -22.12 11.60 21.11
N ARG A 173 -22.18 12.93 21.27
CA ARG A 173 -21.97 13.56 22.60
C ARG A 173 -22.93 12.87 23.55
N ARG A 174 -22.40 12.10 24.50
CA ARG A 174 -23.19 11.64 25.66
C ARG A 174 -23.72 12.91 26.29
N LYS A 175 -25.07 13.10 26.25
CA LYS A 175 -25.72 14.11 27.06
C LYS A 175 -25.29 13.81 28.49
N LYS A 176 -24.50 14.69 29.10
CA LYS A 176 -24.28 14.70 30.54
C LYS A 176 -25.69 14.94 31.15
N THR A 177 -26.30 13.89 31.67
CA THR A 177 -27.45 14.05 32.59
C THR A 177 -26.94 14.80 33.80
N LEU A 178 -27.36 16.05 33.96
CA LEU A 178 -27.14 16.80 35.18
C LEU A 178 -27.78 16.01 36.34
N PRO A 179 -27.09 15.90 37.48
CA PRO A 179 -27.68 15.28 38.65
C PRO A 179 -28.90 16.10 39.09
N PRO A 180 -29.95 15.46 39.62
CA PRO A 180 -31.14 16.16 40.13
C PRO A 180 -30.69 17.09 41.26
N THR A 181 -31.00 18.37 41.11
CA THR A 181 -30.91 19.36 42.20
C THR A 181 -31.82 18.94 43.35
N LYS A 182 -31.25 18.72 44.52
CA LYS A 182 -32.03 18.54 45.78
C LYS A 182 -32.54 19.87 46.28
#